data_2d2f5867e9b89bd2ccdcf513b7cb9d51
#
_entry.id   2d2f5867e9b89bd2ccdcf513b7cb9d51
#
_cell.length_a   1.000
_cell.length_b   1.000
_cell.length_c   1.000
_cell.angle_alpha   90.00
_cell.angle_beta   90.00
_cell.angle_gamma   90.00
#
_symmetry.space_group_name_H-M   'P 1'
#
loop_
_entity.id
_entity.type
_entity.pdbx_description
1 polymer ?
#
loop_
_entity_poly.entity_id
_entity_poly.type
_entity_poly.pdbx_seq_one_letter_code
_entity_poly.pdbx_strand_id
1 'polypeptide(L)'
;MKNIIVLFSLFLFISCKKEEKRVANLQAEKILDEKYQNLYGNWVGDFIVLEADSLVDESDYVYNNKLNLIIKKIDNNKAFGQSVVAGNSRPLSGIFSEKNGEYSFILYEPGKNNDDGKFTFKIINDTIKGIWTANDKKNKVWSRKFVLTKQSFKYNPNLMLPEDTEYVDWYSEKLDTLKEVIDDEEVTYFEETYRTASDVITKLNASTTLLKEEDIKNLKKLELEIIRNTIFARHGYSFKKKSFRQFFDPVDWYIPVTDDISRELTSIEQKNIVLLNRFQKYAEDNYDSFGR
;
A
#
# COMPACT_ATOMS: atom_id res chain seq x y z
N MET A 1 62.94 -45.48 26.94
CA MET A 1 62.90 -44.93 28.30
C MET A 1 62.19 -43.55 28.24
N LYS A 2 61.16 -43.50 29.07
CA LYS A 2 60.54 -42.26 29.64
C LYS A 2 59.83 -41.23 28.74
N ASN A 3 58.55 -41.37 28.76
CA ASN A 3 57.54 -40.39 29.27
C ASN A 3 57.24 -39.18 28.38
N ILE A 4 56.13 -39.29 27.65
CA ILE A 4 55.24 -38.18 27.38
C ILE A 4 53.81 -38.74 27.37
N ILE A 5 53.14 -38.73 28.50
CA ILE A 5 51.67 -38.80 28.63
C ILE A 5 51.31 -37.77 29.67
N VAL A 6 50.25 -37.01 29.39
CA VAL A 6 49.55 -36.02 30.19
C VAL A 6 49.67 -34.62 29.60
N LEU A 7 48.76 -34.29 28.72
CA LEU A 7 48.05 -33.00 28.66
C LEU A 7 46.92 -33.07 27.59
N PHE A 8 45.88 -33.83 27.86
CA PHE A 8 44.68 -33.77 26.99
C PHE A 8 43.41 -34.03 27.82
N SER A 9 43.11 -33.06 28.69
CA SER A 9 41.87 -33.19 29.49
C SER A 9 41.46 -31.86 30.13
N LEU A 10 41.28 -30.76 29.35
CA LEU A 10 40.66 -29.55 29.92
C LEU A 10 39.96 -28.64 28.87
N PHE A 11 39.38 -29.21 27.82
CA PHE A 11 38.66 -28.37 26.84
C PHE A 11 37.19 -28.76 26.58
N LEU A 12 36.56 -29.60 27.42
CA LEU A 12 35.17 -30.04 27.16
C LEU A 12 34.06 -29.32 27.94
N PHE A 13 34.38 -28.33 28.80
CA PHE A 13 33.35 -27.73 29.64
C PHE A 13 32.82 -26.34 29.17
N ILE A 14 33.36 -25.78 28.10
CA ILE A 14 32.92 -24.45 27.64
C ILE A 14 31.81 -24.53 26.57
N SER A 15 31.68 -25.69 25.89
CA SER A 15 30.68 -25.88 24.83
C SER A 15 29.26 -26.03 25.37
N CYS A 16 29.01 -26.73 26.45
CA CYS A 16 27.67 -26.97 27.00
C CYS A 16 26.93 -25.69 27.43
N LYS A 17 27.59 -24.73 28.10
CA LYS A 17 26.95 -23.50 28.55
C LYS A 17 26.51 -22.56 27.44
N LYS A 18 27.16 -22.62 26.27
CA LYS A 18 26.83 -21.81 25.13
C LYS A 18 25.62 -22.38 24.36
N GLU A 19 25.51 -23.69 24.34
CA GLU A 19 24.43 -24.42 23.70
C GLU A 19 23.12 -24.35 24.52
N GLU A 20 23.19 -24.50 25.83
CA GLU A 20 22.05 -24.31 26.73
C GLU A 20 21.49 -22.92 26.70
N LYS A 21 22.32 -21.85 26.65
CA LYS A 21 21.88 -20.48 26.47
C LYS A 21 21.22 -20.24 25.10
N ARG A 22 21.72 -20.90 24.05
CA ARG A 22 21.15 -20.78 22.70
C ARG A 22 19.78 -21.47 22.61
N VAL A 23 19.64 -22.65 23.19
CA VAL A 23 18.36 -23.39 23.25
C VAL A 23 17.33 -22.63 24.12
N ALA A 24 17.74 -22.11 25.29
CA ALA A 24 16.87 -21.32 26.15
C ALA A 24 16.41 -20.01 25.47
N ASN A 25 17.28 -19.34 24.73
CA ASN A 25 16.91 -18.14 23.95
C ASN A 25 15.95 -18.48 22.80
N LEU A 26 16.16 -19.58 22.08
CA LEU A 26 15.25 -20.02 21.01
C LEU A 26 13.87 -20.42 21.55
N GLN A 27 13.80 -21.05 22.72
CA GLN A 27 12.54 -21.36 23.38
C GLN A 27 11.83 -20.11 23.89
N ALA A 28 12.55 -19.14 24.45
CA ALA A 28 11.98 -17.87 24.88
C ALA A 28 11.47 -17.04 23.70
N GLU A 29 12.21 -16.99 22.58
CA GLU A 29 11.76 -16.36 21.34
C GLU A 29 10.47 -17.01 20.80
N LYS A 30 10.41 -18.33 20.78
CA LYS A 30 9.23 -19.08 20.32
C LYS A 30 8.01 -18.83 21.20
N ILE A 31 8.17 -18.78 22.54
CA ILE A 31 7.08 -18.51 23.49
C ILE A 31 6.56 -17.07 23.31
N LEU A 32 7.44 -16.09 23.11
CA LEU A 32 7.04 -14.69 22.86
C LEU A 32 6.32 -14.55 21.52
N ASP A 33 6.78 -15.23 20.47
CA ASP A 33 6.16 -15.23 19.16
C ASP A 33 4.76 -15.85 19.22
N GLU A 34 4.56 -16.93 19.94
CA GLU A 34 3.25 -17.54 20.18
C GLU A 34 2.32 -16.64 20.99
N LYS A 35 2.82 -15.90 22.00
CA LYS A 35 2.04 -15.01 22.84
C LYS A 35 1.39 -13.87 22.05
N TYR A 36 2.08 -13.31 21.06
CA TYR A 36 1.64 -12.14 20.31
C TYR A 36 1.20 -12.46 18.88
N GLN A 37 1.04 -13.73 18.54
CA GLN A 37 0.68 -14.16 17.20
C GLN A 37 -0.61 -13.54 16.68
N ASN A 38 -1.57 -13.26 17.56
CA ASN A 38 -2.80 -12.55 17.21
C ASN A 38 -2.59 -11.09 16.77
N LEU A 39 -1.44 -10.48 17.10
CA LEU A 39 -1.10 -9.12 16.70
C LEU A 39 -0.38 -9.05 15.35
N TYR A 40 0.21 -10.16 14.88
CA TYR A 40 0.98 -10.20 13.65
C TYR A 40 0.10 -10.19 12.41
N GLY A 41 0.63 -9.62 11.30
CA GLY A 41 -0.01 -9.57 10.01
C GLY A 41 -0.43 -8.16 9.60
N ASN A 42 -1.36 -8.09 8.64
CA ASN A 42 -1.79 -6.83 8.03
C ASN A 42 -2.89 -6.16 8.84
N TRP A 43 -2.73 -4.87 9.06
CA TRP A 43 -3.72 -3.99 9.65
C TRP A 43 -4.01 -2.86 8.66
N VAL A 44 -5.22 -2.82 8.13
CA VAL A 44 -5.56 -2.02 6.97
C VAL A 44 -6.69 -1.05 7.27
N GLY A 45 -6.61 0.15 6.75
CA GLY A 45 -7.64 1.16 6.86
C GLY A 45 -7.19 2.54 6.37
N ASP A 46 -7.92 3.55 6.77
CA ASP A 46 -7.73 4.92 6.34
C ASP A 46 -6.54 5.61 7.03
N PHE A 47 -5.83 6.41 6.27
CA PHE A 47 -4.70 7.24 6.69
C PHE A 47 -4.98 8.70 6.35
N ILE A 48 -5.73 9.33 7.23
CA ILE A 48 -6.40 10.63 7.01
C ILE A 48 -5.50 11.76 7.54
N VAL A 49 -5.40 12.85 6.78
CA VAL A 49 -4.72 14.07 7.21
C VAL A 49 -5.36 14.57 8.52
N LEU A 50 -4.52 14.79 9.52
CA LEU A 50 -4.88 15.40 10.79
C LEU A 50 -4.40 16.85 10.86
N GLU A 51 -3.17 17.09 10.42
CA GLU A 51 -2.55 18.41 10.41
C GLU A 51 -1.68 18.59 9.16
N ALA A 52 -1.91 19.71 8.48
CA ALA A 52 -1.16 20.15 7.29
C ALA A 52 -0.75 21.60 7.45
N ASP A 53 0.18 22.08 6.61
CA ASP A 53 0.55 23.48 6.53
C ASP A 53 -0.65 24.28 5.99
N SER A 54 -1.08 25.30 6.72
CA SER A 54 -2.22 26.16 6.37
C SER A 54 -2.00 27.00 5.12
N LEU A 55 -0.76 27.10 4.63
CA LEU A 55 -0.39 27.82 3.41
C LEU A 55 -0.40 26.91 2.16
N VAL A 56 -0.62 25.61 2.34
CA VAL A 56 -0.64 24.63 1.25
C VAL A 56 -2.07 24.36 0.82
N ASP A 57 -2.33 24.44 -0.48
CA ASP A 57 -3.63 24.11 -1.06
C ASP A 57 -3.99 22.62 -0.83
N GLU A 58 -5.26 22.34 -0.53
CA GLU A 58 -5.71 20.96 -0.31
C GLU A 58 -5.56 20.07 -1.55
N SER A 59 -5.54 20.63 -2.75
CA SER A 59 -5.26 19.92 -4.00
C SER A 59 -3.83 19.38 -4.10
N ASP A 60 -2.90 19.94 -3.33
CA ASP A 60 -1.47 19.59 -3.33
C ASP A 60 -1.17 18.27 -2.63
N TYR A 61 -2.11 17.76 -1.80
CA TYR A 61 -1.94 16.48 -1.10
C TYR A 61 -3.20 15.60 -1.19
N VAL A 62 -3.03 14.30 -0.96
CA VAL A 62 -4.15 13.36 -0.87
C VAL A 62 -4.61 13.33 0.58
N TYR A 63 -5.87 13.70 0.81
CA TYR A 63 -6.46 13.78 2.15
C TYR A 63 -6.49 12.41 2.85
N ASN A 64 -6.96 11.37 2.15
CA ASN A 64 -7.01 10.01 2.63
C ASN A 64 -6.23 9.07 1.72
N ASN A 65 -5.43 8.18 2.30
CA ASN A 65 -4.77 7.07 1.62
C ASN A 65 -5.11 5.78 2.34
N LYS A 66 -5.08 4.65 1.65
CA LYS A 66 -5.14 3.35 2.29
C LYS A 66 -3.78 2.98 2.86
N LEU A 67 -3.73 2.77 4.17
CA LEU A 67 -2.54 2.30 4.90
C LEU A 67 -2.67 0.81 5.21
N ASN A 68 -1.61 0.06 4.95
CA ASN A 68 -1.40 -1.26 5.54
C ASN A 68 -0.19 -1.18 6.48
N LEU A 69 -0.42 -1.32 7.78
CA LEU A 69 0.60 -1.43 8.81
C LEU A 69 0.76 -2.91 9.16
N ILE A 70 1.95 -3.46 8.92
CA ILE A 70 2.24 -4.88 9.10
C ILE A 70 3.08 -5.05 10.36
N ILE A 71 2.56 -5.77 11.35
CA ILE A 71 3.33 -6.15 12.54
C ILE A 71 3.95 -7.51 12.25
N LYS A 72 5.30 -7.60 12.28
CA LYS A 72 6.05 -8.80 11.87
C LYS A 72 6.64 -9.58 13.02
N LYS A 73 7.11 -8.88 14.06
CA LYS A 73 7.77 -9.50 15.22
C LYS A 73 7.65 -8.59 16.43
N ILE A 74 7.45 -9.21 17.60
CA ILE A 74 7.59 -8.58 18.91
C ILE A 74 8.66 -9.38 19.66
N ASP A 75 9.68 -8.68 20.17
CA ASP A 75 10.78 -9.23 20.92
C ASP A 75 10.99 -8.41 22.20
N ASN A 76 10.52 -8.96 23.31
CA ASN A 76 10.46 -8.26 24.60
C ASN A 76 9.71 -6.93 24.51
N ASN A 77 10.42 -5.80 24.64
CA ASN A 77 9.85 -4.44 24.52
C ASN A 77 10.08 -3.81 23.15
N LYS A 78 10.52 -4.56 22.14
CA LYS A 78 10.75 -4.09 20.77
C LYS A 78 9.72 -4.68 19.83
N ALA A 79 9.29 -3.88 18.87
CA ALA A 79 8.45 -4.34 17.76
C ALA A 79 9.07 -3.98 16.41
N PHE A 80 8.84 -4.84 15.44
CA PHE A 80 9.29 -4.71 14.06
C PHE A 80 8.12 -4.91 13.12
N GLY A 81 8.06 -4.08 12.11
CA GLY A 81 6.95 -4.08 11.16
C GLY A 81 7.29 -3.44 9.84
N GLN A 82 6.26 -3.02 9.16
CA GLN A 82 6.37 -2.35 7.87
C GLN A 82 5.11 -1.49 7.68
N SER A 83 5.25 -0.30 7.10
CA SER A 83 4.15 0.47 6.55
C SER A 83 4.15 0.35 5.03
N VAL A 84 2.96 0.18 4.44
CA VAL A 84 2.76 0.21 2.98
C VAL A 84 1.65 1.20 2.70
N VAL A 85 2.00 2.31 2.06
CA VAL A 85 1.08 3.42 1.78
C VAL A 85 1.57 4.25 0.60
N ALA A 86 0.67 4.64 -0.29
CA ALA A 86 0.94 5.55 -1.40
C ALA A 86 2.17 5.16 -2.26
N GLY A 87 2.33 3.87 -2.52
CA GLY A 87 3.43 3.30 -3.32
C GLY A 87 4.78 3.23 -2.59
N ASN A 88 4.80 3.49 -1.29
CA ASN A 88 5.98 3.35 -0.45
C ASN A 88 5.83 2.14 0.47
N SER A 89 6.92 1.42 0.62
CA SER A 89 7.06 0.29 1.54
C SER A 89 8.24 0.57 2.46
N ARG A 90 7.97 0.83 3.75
CA ARG A 90 8.97 1.26 4.72
C ARG A 90 9.07 0.28 5.87
N PRO A 91 10.26 -0.24 6.21
CA PRO A 91 10.44 -1.03 7.42
C PRO A 91 10.22 -0.15 8.65
N LEU A 92 9.65 -0.74 9.69
CA LEU A 92 9.38 -0.08 10.96
C LEU A 92 10.07 -0.81 12.10
N SER A 93 10.61 -0.06 13.05
CA SER A 93 11.13 -0.62 14.30
C SER A 93 10.91 0.35 15.46
N GLY A 94 10.73 -0.20 16.67
CA GLY A 94 10.53 0.67 17.81
C GLY A 94 10.13 -0.06 19.07
N ILE A 95 9.31 0.61 19.88
CA ILE A 95 8.96 0.20 21.24
C ILE A 95 7.57 -0.44 21.26
N PHE A 96 7.47 -1.53 21.99
CA PHE A 96 6.23 -2.22 22.33
C PHE A 96 6.08 -2.25 23.84
N SER A 97 4.86 -2.08 24.32
CA SER A 97 4.50 -2.31 25.72
C SER A 97 3.09 -2.88 25.85
N GLU A 98 2.92 -3.77 26.82
CA GLU A 98 1.65 -4.35 27.23
C GLU A 98 1.35 -3.93 28.65
N LYS A 99 0.15 -3.38 28.90
CA LYS A 99 -0.32 -3.03 30.23
C LYS A 99 -1.81 -3.26 30.33
N ASN A 100 -2.23 -4.10 31.26
CA ASN A 100 -3.66 -4.41 31.52
C ASN A 100 -4.43 -4.87 30.27
N GLY A 101 -3.79 -5.62 29.38
CA GLY A 101 -4.42 -6.10 28.13
C GLY A 101 -4.45 -5.06 27.00
N GLU A 102 -3.94 -3.85 27.22
CA GLU A 102 -3.71 -2.88 26.14
C GLU A 102 -2.31 -3.06 25.56
N TYR A 103 -2.23 -3.06 24.23
CA TYR A 103 -0.98 -3.07 23.48
C TYR A 103 -0.68 -1.68 22.91
N SER A 104 0.49 -1.15 23.24
CA SER A 104 0.94 0.18 22.80
C SER A 104 2.23 0.08 22.01
N PHE A 105 2.30 0.84 20.91
CA PHE A 105 3.42 0.83 19.98
C PHE A 105 3.88 2.25 19.68
N ILE A 106 5.20 2.42 19.56
CA ILE A 106 5.85 3.58 18.96
C ILE A 106 6.85 3.02 17.96
N LEU A 107 6.53 3.11 16.66
CA LEU A 107 7.36 2.59 15.58
C LEU A 107 7.89 3.74 14.73
N TYR A 108 9.16 3.67 14.38
CA TYR A 108 9.88 4.67 13.61
C TYR A 108 10.18 4.14 12.20
N GLU A 109 9.99 4.98 11.21
CA GLU A 109 10.54 4.78 9.87
C GLU A 109 12.05 4.99 9.89
N PRO A 110 12.83 4.24 9.09
CA PRO A 110 14.27 4.40 9.06
C PRO A 110 14.66 5.69 8.33
N GLY A 111 15.68 6.34 8.85
CA GLY A 111 16.23 7.52 8.21
C GLY A 111 15.93 8.83 8.96
N LYS A 112 16.34 9.93 8.33
CA LYS A 112 16.17 11.29 8.84
C LYS A 112 15.58 12.21 7.77
N ASN A 113 14.95 11.62 6.74
CA ASN A 113 14.30 12.41 5.72
C ASN A 113 13.10 13.13 6.34
N ASN A 114 12.80 14.29 5.81
CA ASN A 114 11.67 15.09 6.30
C ASN A 114 10.35 14.32 6.22
N ASP A 115 10.20 13.49 5.17
CA ASP A 115 9.00 12.66 4.92
C ASP A 115 8.95 11.37 5.76
N ASP A 116 10.02 11.02 6.48
CA ASP A 116 10.00 9.92 7.43
C ASP A 116 9.37 10.37 8.75
N GLY A 117 8.78 9.44 9.49
CA GLY A 117 8.11 9.77 10.72
C GLY A 117 7.99 8.62 11.70
N LYS A 118 7.09 8.77 12.64
CA LYS A 118 6.77 7.77 13.64
C LYS A 118 5.28 7.48 13.71
N PHE A 119 4.96 6.22 13.90
CA PHE A 119 3.62 5.71 14.17
C PHE A 119 3.48 5.51 15.69
N THR A 120 2.51 6.18 16.31
CA THR A 120 2.16 5.99 17.73
C THR A 120 0.74 5.47 17.78
N PHE A 121 0.53 4.26 18.31
CA PHE A 121 -0.79 3.65 18.30
C PHE A 121 -1.02 2.65 19.43
N LYS A 122 -2.29 2.31 19.62
CA LYS A 122 -2.76 1.25 20.51
C LYS A 122 -3.60 0.24 19.75
N ILE A 123 -3.61 -1.01 20.23
CA ILE A 123 -4.54 -2.05 19.78
C ILE A 123 -5.53 -2.29 20.90
N ILE A 124 -6.82 -2.07 20.61
CA ILE A 124 -7.94 -2.26 21.53
C ILE A 124 -9.06 -2.93 20.76
N ASN A 125 -9.57 -4.07 21.24
CA ASN A 125 -10.68 -4.81 20.63
C ASN A 125 -10.47 -5.04 19.11
N ASP A 126 -9.31 -5.61 18.74
CA ASP A 126 -8.92 -5.91 17.36
C ASP A 126 -8.95 -4.70 16.40
N THR A 127 -8.75 -3.52 16.96
CA THR A 127 -8.66 -2.28 16.19
C THR A 127 -7.39 -1.51 16.57
N ILE A 128 -6.62 -1.11 15.58
CA ILE A 128 -5.54 -0.13 15.77
C ILE A 128 -6.11 1.26 15.64
N LYS A 129 -5.80 2.13 16.63
CA LYS A 129 -6.04 3.58 16.56
C LYS A 129 -4.76 4.30 16.85
N GLY A 130 -4.38 5.24 16.00
CA GLY A 130 -3.11 5.94 16.16
C GLY A 130 -2.94 7.17 15.30
N ILE A 131 -1.75 7.75 15.46
CA ILE A 131 -1.31 8.96 14.77
C ILE A 131 0.11 8.70 14.21
N TRP A 132 0.32 9.07 12.97
CA TRP A 132 1.63 9.24 12.38
C TRP A 132 2.04 10.72 12.44
N THR A 133 3.31 10.97 12.73
CA THR A 133 3.86 12.33 12.78
C THR A 133 5.18 12.35 12.03
N ALA A 134 5.32 13.26 11.07
CA ALA A 134 6.56 13.48 10.33
C ALA A 134 7.70 13.94 11.25
N ASN A 135 8.93 13.64 10.87
CA ASN A 135 10.12 14.12 11.58
C ASN A 135 10.27 15.65 11.49
N ASP A 136 9.83 16.24 10.36
CA ASP A 136 9.86 17.69 10.13
C ASP A 136 8.42 18.22 9.94
N LYS A 137 8.06 19.22 10.76
CA LYS A 137 6.77 19.92 10.66
C LYS A 137 6.68 20.90 9.48
N LYS A 138 7.76 21.08 8.72
CA LYS A 138 7.74 21.86 7.48
C LYS A 138 7.18 21.11 6.29
N ASN A 139 6.83 19.84 6.46
CA ASN A 139 6.15 19.06 5.42
C ASN A 139 4.73 19.60 5.17
N LYS A 140 4.27 19.52 3.93
CA LYS A 140 2.89 19.87 3.55
C LYS A 140 1.87 19.21 4.47
N VAL A 141 2.04 17.92 4.77
CA VAL A 141 1.27 17.15 5.76
C VAL A 141 2.24 16.60 6.77
N TRP A 142 2.15 17.01 8.03
CA TRP A 142 3.03 16.59 9.08
C TRP A 142 2.38 15.69 10.14
N SER A 143 1.06 15.49 10.08
CA SER A 143 0.36 14.55 10.95
C SER A 143 -0.83 13.91 10.26
N ARG A 144 -1.01 12.59 10.48
CA ARG A 144 -2.14 11.80 9.99
C ARG A 144 -2.68 10.91 11.10
N LYS A 145 -4.00 10.76 11.18
CA LYS A 145 -4.68 9.77 12.02
C LYS A 145 -5.00 8.53 11.23
N PHE A 146 -5.10 7.40 11.93
CA PHE A 146 -5.52 6.15 11.31
C PHE A 146 -6.32 5.27 12.25
N VAL A 147 -7.26 4.53 11.66
CA VAL A 147 -8.03 3.45 12.30
C VAL A 147 -7.92 2.24 11.38
N LEU A 148 -7.33 1.16 11.89
CA LEU A 148 -7.03 -0.02 11.08
C LEU A 148 -7.68 -1.26 11.71
N THR A 149 -8.15 -2.16 10.87
CA THR A 149 -8.65 -3.48 11.25
C THR A 149 -7.75 -4.56 10.70
N LYS A 150 -7.74 -5.71 11.37
CA LYS A 150 -6.92 -6.85 10.95
C LYS A 150 -7.52 -7.47 9.68
N GLN A 151 -6.69 -7.63 8.65
CA GLN A 151 -7.10 -8.21 7.38
C GLN A 151 -6.08 -9.27 6.91
N SER A 152 -6.56 -10.27 6.16
CA SER A 152 -5.71 -11.30 5.58
C SER A 152 -5.60 -11.07 4.08
N PHE A 153 -4.39 -10.77 3.60
CA PHE A 153 -4.14 -10.70 2.17
C PHE A 153 -4.00 -12.10 1.58
N LYS A 154 -4.78 -12.35 0.54
CA LYS A 154 -4.65 -13.53 -0.30
C LYS A 154 -5.00 -13.16 -1.74
N TYR A 155 -4.09 -13.47 -2.68
CA TYR A 155 -4.38 -13.30 -4.09
C TYR A 155 -5.67 -14.04 -4.47
N ASN A 156 -6.58 -13.31 -5.12
CA ASN A 156 -7.83 -13.86 -5.65
C ASN A 156 -8.10 -13.23 -7.03
N PRO A 157 -7.97 -14.00 -8.13
CA PRO A 157 -8.15 -13.49 -9.48
C PRO A 157 -9.60 -13.13 -9.81
N ASN A 158 -10.58 -13.53 -8.99
CA ASN A 158 -12.00 -13.30 -9.25
C ASN A 158 -12.53 -11.99 -8.64
N LEU A 159 -11.72 -11.24 -7.90
CA LEU A 159 -12.12 -9.96 -7.34
C LEU A 159 -12.34 -8.94 -8.46
N MET A 160 -13.50 -8.28 -8.44
CA MET A 160 -13.87 -7.25 -9.41
C MET A 160 -14.02 -5.89 -8.71
N LEU A 161 -13.94 -4.82 -9.49
CA LEU A 161 -14.24 -3.48 -9.01
C LEU A 161 -15.73 -3.33 -8.70
N PRO A 162 -16.14 -2.49 -7.74
CA PRO A 162 -17.55 -2.20 -7.46
C PRO A 162 -18.29 -1.66 -8.69
N GLU A 163 -19.53 -2.11 -8.91
CA GLU A 163 -20.35 -1.67 -10.05
C GLU A 163 -21.14 -0.39 -9.75
N ASP A 164 -21.31 -0.04 -8.49
CA ASP A 164 -22.06 1.11 -8.00
C ASP A 164 -21.23 2.38 -7.83
N THR A 165 -20.01 2.38 -8.39
CA THR A 165 -19.04 3.48 -8.30
C THR A 165 -18.84 4.13 -9.67
N GLU A 166 -18.85 5.45 -9.71
CA GLU A 166 -18.40 6.20 -10.88
C GLU A 166 -16.88 6.27 -10.93
N TYR A 167 -16.30 5.91 -12.08
CA TYR A 167 -14.85 5.91 -12.29
C TYR A 167 -14.44 7.14 -13.09
N VAL A 168 -14.33 8.27 -12.40
CA VAL A 168 -13.89 9.57 -12.93
C VAL A 168 -12.46 9.84 -12.46
N ASP A 169 -11.57 10.19 -13.38
CA ASP A 169 -10.19 10.59 -13.04
C ASP A 169 -10.15 12.09 -12.69
N TRP A 170 -10.40 12.40 -11.44
CA TRP A 170 -10.40 13.76 -10.88
C TRP A 170 -9.01 14.44 -10.89
N TYR A 171 -7.95 13.69 -11.24
CA TYR A 171 -6.58 14.20 -11.38
C TYR A 171 -6.18 14.48 -12.84
N SER A 172 -7.11 14.34 -13.80
CA SER A 172 -6.91 14.62 -15.22
C SER A 172 -8.00 15.56 -15.71
N GLU A 173 -7.82 16.82 -15.39
CA GLU A 173 -8.71 17.91 -15.82
C GLU A 173 -8.29 18.41 -17.20
N LYS A 174 -9.28 18.72 -18.04
CA LYS A 174 -9.15 19.49 -19.28
C LYS A 174 -10.06 20.70 -19.20
N LEU A 175 -9.47 21.88 -19.38
CA LEU A 175 -10.18 23.15 -19.45
C LEU A 175 -10.35 23.53 -20.91
N ASP A 176 -11.57 23.51 -21.40
CA ASP A 176 -11.93 24.06 -22.70
C ASP A 176 -12.49 25.48 -22.55
N THR A 177 -11.98 26.39 -23.37
CA THR A 177 -12.48 27.77 -23.40
C THR A 177 -13.62 27.86 -24.41
N LEU A 178 -14.82 28.11 -23.96
CA LEU A 178 -15.99 28.28 -24.77
C LEU A 178 -16.37 29.77 -24.87
N LYS A 179 -16.83 30.19 -26.04
CA LYS A 179 -17.31 31.53 -26.29
C LYS A 179 -18.76 31.48 -26.75
N GLU A 180 -19.60 32.21 -26.11
CA GLU A 180 -21.02 32.34 -26.45
C GLU A 180 -21.41 33.80 -26.51
N VAL A 181 -22.33 34.15 -27.43
CA VAL A 181 -22.88 35.49 -27.50
C VAL A 181 -24.20 35.50 -26.74
N ILE A 182 -24.25 36.24 -25.64
CA ILE A 182 -25.45 36.42 -24.81
C ILE A 182 -25.77 37.90 -24.81
N ASP A 183 -27.00 38.29 -25.24
CA ASP A 183 -27.48 39.68 -25.32
C ASP A 183 -26.52 40.60 -26.11
N ASP A 184 -26.01 40.15 -27.24
CA ASP A 184 -25.03 40.82 -28.12
C ASP A 184 -23.63 41.04 -27.52
N GLU A 185 -23.33 40.45 -26.35
CA GLU A 185 -22.00 40.50 -25.76
C GLU A 185 -21.33 39.10 -25.84
N GLU A 186 -20.04 39.08 -26.25
CA GLU A 186 -19.23 37.83 -26.23
C GLU A 186 -18.84 37.50 -24.79
N VAL A 187 -19.41 36.41 -24.28
CA VAL A 187 -19.09 35.88 -22.96
C VAL A 187 -18.15 34.66 -23.12
N THR A 188 -17.05 34.68 -22.40
CA THR A 188 -16.09 33.55 -22.35
C THR A 188 -16.26 32.82 -21.03
N TYR A 189 -16.45 31.51 -21.10
CA TYR A 189 -16.48 30.63 -19.93
C TYR A 189 -15.59 29.40 -20.12
N PHE A 190 -15.24 28.75 -19.00
CA PHE A 190 -14.41 27.56 -19.01
C PHE A 190 -15.28 26.35 -18.69
N GLU A 191 -15.15 25.30 -19.50
CA GLU A 191 -15.78 24.03 -19.26
C GLU A 191 -14.71 23.03 -18.80
N GLU A 192 -14.95 22.43 -17.63
CA GLU A 192 -14.09 21.39 -17.08
C GLU A 192 -14.57 20.00 -17.51
N THR A 193 -13.69 19.23 -18.11
CA THR A 193 -13.95 17.83 -18.49
C THR A 193 -12.95 16.90 -17.85
N TYR A 194 -13.43 15.71 -17.44
CA TYR A 194 -12.62 14.69 -16.81
C TYR A 194 -12.68 13.38 -17.58
N ARG A 195 -11.61 12.59 -17.53
CA ARG A 195 -11.62 11.25 -18.11
C ARG A 195 -12.56 10.36 -17.29
N THR A 196 -13.47 9.65 -17.98
CA THR A 196 -14.42 8.73 -17.36
C THR A 196 -14.27 7.34 -17.96
N ALA A 197 -14.39 6.31 -17.14
CA ALA A 197 -14.43 4.92 -17.59
C ALA A 197 -15.88 4.39 -17.54
N SER A 198 -16.24 3.58 -18.53
CA SER A 198 -17.53 2.88 -18.55
C SER A 198 -17.51 1.65 -17.62
N ASP A 199 -18.67 1.03 -17.47
CA ASP A 199 -18.87 -0.17 -16.65
C ASP A 199 -18.13 -1.42 -17.17
N VAL A 200 -17.52 -1.37 -18.33
CA VAL A 200 -16.70 -2.47 -18.88
C VAL A 200 -15.57 -2.88 -17.93
N ILE A 201 -15.03 -1.93 -17.15
CA ILE A 201 -13.95 -2.19 -16.19
C ILE A 201 -14.37 -3.07 -15.02
N THR A 202 -15.66 -3.12 -14.69
CA THR A 202 -16.23 -3.98 -13.64
C THR A 202 -16.64 -5.36 -14.16
N LYS A 203 -16.69 -5.55 -15.50
CA LYS A 203 -17.13 -6.76 -16.15
C LYS A 203 -16.00 -7.58 -16.77
N LEU A 204 -14.91 -6.92 -17.20
CA LEU A 204 -13.81 -7.56 -17.91
C LEU A 204 -12.72 -8.03 -16.92
N ASN A 205 -12.62 -9.35 -16.72
CA ASN A 205 -11.64 -9.92 -15.81
C ASN A 205 -10.35 -10.37 -16.52
N ALA A 206 -9.33 -9.52 -16.53
CA ALA A 206 -8.05 -9.79 -17.16
C ALA A 206 -7.09 -10.70 -16.35
N SER A 207 -7.48 -11.16 -15.16
CA SER A 207 -6.69 -12.16 -14.40
C SER A 207 -7.13 -13.60 -14.70
N THR A 208 -8.39 -13.80 -15.16
CA THR A 208 -8.93 -15.14 -15.41
C THR A 208 -9.19 -15.43 -16.87
N THR A 209 -9.43 -14.41 -17.68
CA THR A 209 -9.77 -14.53 -19.11
C THR A 209 -8.64 -14.02 -19.98
N LEU A 210 -8.22 -14.82 -20.98
CA LEU A 210 -7.27 -14.35 -21.98
C LEU A 210 -7.99 -13.40 -22.93
N LEU A 211 -7.65 -12.13 -22.87
CA LEU A 211 -8.25 -11.07 -23.67
C LEU A 211 -7.84 -11.19 -25.15
N LYS A 212 -8.76 -10.82 -26.02
CA LYS A 212 -8.55 -10.68 -27.47
C LYS A 212 -8.61 -9.19 -27.84
N GLU A 213 -8.12 -8.88 -29.04
CA GLU A 213 -8.18 -7.51 -29.56
C GLU A 213 -9.62 -6.99 -29.70
N GLU A 214 -10.55 -7.88 -30.08
CA GLU A 214 -11.98 -7.54 -30.19
C GLU A 214 -12.58 -7.07 -28.87
N ASP A 215 -12.10 -7.59 -27.74
CA ASP A 215 -12.62 -7.26 -26.40
C ASP A 215 -12.24 -5.84 -25.99
N ILE A 216 -11.11 -5.30 -26.48
CA ILE A 216 -10.52 -4.08 -25.96
C ILE A 216 -10.27 -2.98 -27.02
N LYS A 217 -10.42 -3.28 -28.32
CA LYS A 217 -10.11 -2.33 -29.42
C LYS A 217 -10.94 -1.03 -29.37
N ASN A 218 -12.09 -1.04 -28.71
CA ASN A 218 -12.99 0.12 -28.59
C ASN A 218 -12.93 0.79 -27.22
N LEU A 219 -12.03 0.37 -26.32
CA LEU A 219 -11.90 0.92 -25.00
C LEU A 219 -11.11 2.23 -25.01
N LYS A 220 -11.51 3.15 -24.13
CA LYS A 220 -10.77 4.37 -23.87
C LYS A 220 -9.48 4.07 -23.11
N LYS A 221 -8.50 4.97 -23.21
CA LYS A 221 -7.22 4.84 -22.52
C LYS A 221 -7.38 4.58 -21.03
N LEU A 222 -8.29 5.31 -20.33
CA LEU A 222 -8.54 5.16 -18.91
C LEU A 222 -9.07 3.76 -18.56
N GLU A 223 -9.97 3.21 -19.38
CA GLU A 223 -10.51 1.87 -19.21
C GLU A 223 -9.41 0.80 -19.30
N LEU A 224 -8.53 0.91 -20.30
CA LEU A 224 -7.36 0.02 -20.46
C LEU A 224 -6.40 0.11 -19.26
N GLU A 225 -6.17 1.33 -18.75
CA GLU A 225 -5.35 1.57 -17.58
C GLU A 225 -5.96 0.93 -16.32
N ILE A 226 -7.26 1.10 -16.08
CA ILE A 226 -7.95 0.55 -14.91
C ILE A 226 -7.97 -0.99 -14.98
N ILE A 227 -8.31 -1.59 -16.12
CA ILE A 227 -8.33 -3.05 -16.29
C ILE A 227 -6.94 -3.64 -16.00
N ARG A 228 -5.87 -3.04 -16.54
CA ARG A 228 -4.50 -3.48 -16.26
C ARG A 228 -4.15 -3.33 -14.78
N ASN A 229 -4.46 -2.19 -14.18
CA ASN A 229 -4.12 -1.93 -12.78
C ASN A 229 -4.96 -2.75 -11.81
N THR A 230 -6.15 -3.23 -12.21
CA THR A 230 -6.95 -4.19 -11.42
C THR A 230 -6.20 -5.53 -11.27
N ILE A 231 -5.44 -5.98 -12.29
CA ILE A 231 -4.52 -7.11 -12.14
C ILE A 231 -3.53 -6.83 -11.01
N PHE A 232 -2.89 -5.66 -11.02
CA PHE A 232 -1.89 -5.29 -10.03
C PHE A 232 -2.49 -5.16 -8.61
N ALA A 233 -3.68 -4.58 -8.50
CA ALA A 233 -4.39 -4.46 -7.23
C ALA A 233 -4.71 -5.82 -6.59
N ARG A 234 -5.08 -6.85 -7.38
CA ARG A 234 -5.32 -8.23 -6.92
C ARG A 234 -4.07 -8.86 -6.31
N HIS A 235 -2.88 -8.49 -6.79
CA HIS A 235 -1.59 -8.89 -6.22
C HIS A 235 -1.12 -7.99 -5.07
N GLY A 236 -1.93 -7.02 -4.64
CA GLY A 236 -1.60 -6.13 -3.54
C GLY A 236 -0.52 -5.09 -3.87
N TYR A 237 -0.40 -4.70 -5.15
CA TYR A 237 0.53 -3.66 -5.57
C TYR A 237 0.13 -2.30 -4.98
N SER A 238 1.07 -1.61 -4.36
CA SER A 238 0.88 -0.28 -3.79
C SER A 238 1.09 0.81 -4.86
N PHE A 239 0.03 1.50 -5.26
CA PHE A 239 0.09 2.51 -6.30
C PHE A 239 0.73 3.82 -5.82
N LYS A 240 1.66 4.38 -6.62
CA LYS A 240 2.27 5.71 -6.38
C LYS A 240 1.40 6.83 -6.93
N LYS A 241 0.86 6.67 -8.16
CA LYS A 241 0.11 7.72 -8.83
C LYS A 241 -1.23 7.98 -8.13
N LYS A 242 -1.50 9.26 -7.82
CA LYS A 242 -2.77 9.71 -7.23
C LYS A 242 -3.98 9.27 -8.08
N SER A 243 -3.85 9.38 -9.43
CA SER A 243 -4.88 9.00 -10.39
C SER A 243 -5.28 7.52 -10.35
N PHE A 244 -4.44 6.62 -9.83
CA PHE A 244 -4.83 5.22 -9.62
C PHE A 244 -5.29 4.97 -8.19
N ARG A 245 -4.68 5.64 -7.19
CA ARG A 245 -5.12 5.47 -5.81
C ARG A 245 -6.57 5.85 -5.60
N GLN A 246 -7.07 6.89 -6.28
CA GLN A 246 -8.48 7.27 -6.21
C GLN A 246 -9.45 6.14 -6.58
N PHE A 247 -9.03 5.20 -7.44
CA PHE A 247 -9.86 4.08 -7.86
C PHE A 247 -9.69 2.84 -6.96
N PHE A 248 -8.50 2.63 -6.37
CA PHE A 248 -8.20 1.41 -5.64
C PHE A 248 -8.22 1.58 -4.12
N ASP A 249 -7.77 2.72 -3.57
CA ASP A 249 -7.78 2.93 -2.12
C ASP A 249 -9.18 2.79 -1.48
N PRO A 250 -10.30 3.22 -2.11
CA PRO A 250 -11.64 3.02 -1.57
C PRO A 250 -12.14 1.56 -1.64
N VAL A 251 -11.54 0.69 -2.46
CA VAL A 251 -12.03 -0.67 -2.70
C VAL A 251 -11.79 -1.56 -1.48
N ASP A 252 -12.81 -2.19 -0.94
CA ASP A 252 -12.74 -2.96 0.31
C ASP A 252 -11.74 -4.12 0.25
N TRP A 253 -11.71 -4.87 -0.85
CA TRP A 253 -10.83 -6.02 -1.00
C TRP A 253 -9.37 -5.65 -1.31
N TYR A 254 -9.09 -4.40 -1.68
CA TYR A 254 -7.73 -3.98 -2.00
C TYR A 254 -6.90 -3.76 -0.74
N ILE A 255 -5.79 -4.49 -0.65
CA ILE A 255 -4.80 -4.39 0.43
C ILE A 255 -3.43 -4.15 -0.19
N PRO A 256 -2.82 -2.96 -0.04
CA PRO A 256 -1.47 -2.72 -0.51
C PRO A 256 -0.46 -3.48 0.36
N VAL A 257 0.31 -4.41 -0.22
CA VAL A 257 1.29 -5.24 0.52
C VAL A 257 2.71 -5.12 0.00
N THR A 258 2.88 -4.70 -1.26
CA THR A 258 4.19 -4.63 -1.91
C THR A 258 4.24 -3.55 -2.99
N ASP A 259 5.42 -3.10 -3.32
CA ASP A 259 5.71 -2.19 -4.43
C ASP A 259 6.32 -2.92 -5.66
N ASP A 260 6.50 -4.25 -5.59
CA ASP A 260 6.93 -5.10 -6.69
C ASP A 260 6.15 -6.42 -6.73
N ILE A 261 5.48 -6.67 -7.86
CA ILE A 261 4.70 -7.88 -8.14
C ILE A 261 5.21 -8.63 -9.38
N SER A 262 6.37 -8.28 -9.89
CA SER A 262 6.89 -8.79 -11.18
C SER A 262 7.00 -10.32 -11.22
N ARG A 263 7.19 -10.97 -10.07
CA ARG A 263 7.33 -12.43 -9.94
C ARG A 263 6.02 -13.15 -9.63
N GLU A 264 4.95 -12.41 -9.34
CA GLU A 264 3.68 -12.95 -8.87
C GLU A 264 2.66 -13.12 -10.00
N LEU A 265 2.90 -12.47 -11.16
CA LEU A 265 1.97 -12.45 -12.28
C LEU A 265 1.83 -13.81 -12.95
N THR A 266 0.59 -14.25 -13.15
CA THR A 266 0.28 -15.47 -13.91
C THR A 266 0.58 -15.31 -15.41
N SER A 267 0.68 -16.41 -16.13
CA SER A 267 0.93 -16.37 -17.59
C SER A 267 -0.21 -15.71 -18.38
N ILE A 268 -1.46 -15.78 -17.90
CA ILE A 268 -2.61 -15.08 -18.50
C ILE A 268 -2.45 -13.58 -18.29
N GLU A 269 -2.18 -13.15 -17.07
CA GLU A 269 -2.00 -11.75 -16.71
C GLU A 269 -0.86 -11.10 -17.50
N GLN A 270 0.30 -11.78 -17.61
CA GLN A 270 1.43 -11.28 -18.37
C GLN A 270 1.05 -11.03 -19.84
N LYS A 271 0.33 -11.96 -20.49
CA LYS A 271 -0.15 -11.79 -21.87
C LYS A 271 -1.13 -10.64 -21.99
N ASN A 272 -2.08 -10.54 -21.05
CA ASN A 272 -3.08 -9.48 -21.04
C ASN A 272 -2.45 -8.10 -20.80
N ILE A 273 -1.47 -8.00 -19.90
CA ILE A 273 -0.72 -6.75 -19.65
C ILE A 273 -0.02 -6.27 -20.94
N VAL A 274 0.61 -7.19 -21.70
CA VAL A 274 1.25 -6.84 -22.98
C VAL A 274 0.21 -6.32 -23.97
N LEU A 275 -0.93 -6.99 -24.09
CA LEU A 275 -2.02 -6.58 -24.98
C LEU A 275 -2.60 -5.22 -24.56
N LEU A 276 -2.93 -5.03 -23.30
CA LEU A 276 -3.49 -3.80 -22.75
C LEU A 276 -2.51 -2.61 -22.93
N ASN A 277 -1.22 -2.81 -22.68
CA ASN A 277 -0.21 -1.77 -22.89
C ASN A 277 -0.10 -1.35 -24.37
N ARG A 278 -0.20 -2.31 -25.30
CA ARG A 278 -0.19 -2.01 -26.73
C ARG A 278 -1.38 -1.14 -27.14
N PHE A 279 -2.58 -1.48 -26.68
CA PHE A 279 -3.78 -0.70 -26.98
C PHE A 279 -3.81 0.64 -26.24
N GLN A 280 -3.30 0.70 -25.01
CA GLN A 280 -3.13 1.96 -24.29
C GLN A 280 -2.22 2.93 -25.05
N LYS A 281 -1.07 2.43 -25.59
CA LYS A 281 -0.18 3.25 -26.40
C LYS A 281 -0.83 3.68 -27.72
N TYR A 282 -1.56 2.78 -28.39
CA TYR A 282 -2.31 3.13 -29.58
C TYR A 282 -3.34 4.24 -29.30
N ALA A 283 -4.08 4.14 -28.19
CA ALA A 283 -5.05 5.17 -27.80
C ALA A 283 -4.36 6.51 -27.49
N GLU A 284 -3.17 6.48 -26.87
CA GLU A 284 -2.36 7.66 -26.59
C GLU A 284 -1.85 8.36 -27.87
N ASP A 285 -1.43 7.56 -28.87
CA ASP A 285 -0.84 8.08 -30.11
C ASP A 285 -1.93 8.60 -31.09
N ASN A 286 -3.17 8.11 -31.04
CA ASN A 286 -4.20 8.37 -32.04
C ASN A 286 -5.45 9.11 -31.52
N TYR A 287 -5.61 9.25 -30.22
CA TYR A 287 -6.74 9.93 -29.59
C TYR A 287 -6.22 10.91 -28.54
N ASP A 288 -7.05 11.89 -28.18
CA ASP A 288 -6.71 12.74 -27.06
C ASP A 288 -6.78 11.96 -25.72
N SER A 289 -6.27 12.57 -24.65
CA SER A 289 -6.25 11.94 -23.32
C SER A 289 -7.64 11.77 -22.72
N PHE A 290 -8.67 12.44 -23.24
CA PHE A 290 -10.02 12.48 -22.70
C PHE A 290 -11.01 11.59 -23.44
N GLY A 291 -10.72 11.19 -24.66
CA GLY A 291 -11.69 10.48 -25.44
C GLY A 291 -11.15 9.54 -26.48
N ARG A 292 -12.03 9.17 -27.34
CA ARG A 292 -11.90 8.43 -28.55
C ARG A 292 -12.58 9.20 -29.67
#